data_42b7c377b995bc4ecbe8a89f2421d7fb
#
_entry.id   42b7c377b995bc4ecbe8a89f2421d7fb
#
_cell.length_a   1.000
_cell.length_b   1.000
_cell.length_c   1.000
_cell.angle_alpha   90.00
_cell.angle_beta   90.00
_cell.angle_gamma   90.00
#
_symmetry.space_group_name_H-M   'P 1'
#
loop_
_entity.id
_entity.type
_entity.pdbx_description
1 polymer ?
#
loop_
_entity_poly.entity_id
_entity_poly.type
_entity_poly.pdbx_seq_one_letter_code
_entity_poly.pdbx_strand_id
1 'polypeptide(L)'
;VYTDEQRERLLDVVRKQGPWKLIIAQHFASAEELIATMSGGMPEGVTPTLDMFLTPTFRGFYANYSAPLYPEIHDCFYNAKFLELAKSYWGAKYAKPQMMLFNVNGPCGNTDPGHLDSPSFRGIRYENSPTWLCAVMGKSGLFRDYLIKSAQVITWFSLDPNSGFTYWPDGPLKAPKRLMPPVWNRGVVVQNEMLMHRGEANGAPEQQRPAGLDFTTTFSGDPADRDHWLLRTGDRVIARHHTKELRFLVHWSAEVFEDFDE
;
A
#
# COMPACT_ATOMS: atom_id res chain seq x y z
N VAL A 1 -15.61 8.42 1.84
CA VAL A 1 -15.15 7.26 2.59
C VAL A 1 -14.88 7.64 4.03
N TYR A 2 -13.92 8.49 4.29
CA TYR A 2 -13.64 9.06 5.62
C TYR A 2 -14.21 10.48 5.73
N THR A 3 -14.48 10.94 6.96
CA THR A 3 -14.75 12.36 7.20
C THR A 3 -13.45 13.18 7.10
N ASP A 4 -13.55 14.51 6.93
CA ASP A 4 -12.37 15.36 6.93
C ASP A 4 -11.63 15.31 8.27
N GLU A 5 -12.36 15.23 9.38
CA GLU A 5 -11.78 15.06 10.72
C GLU A 5 -11.01 13.73 10.85
N GLN A 6 -11.56 12.62 10.36
CA GLN A 6 -10.87 11.32 10.33
C GLN A 6 -9.59 11.40 9.50
N ARG A 7 -9.67 12.02 8.33
CA ARG A 7 -8.49 12.22 7.47
C ARG A 7 -7.39 13.03 8.17
N GLU A 8 -7.76 14.12 8.83
CA GLU A 8 -6.77 14.94 9.57
C GLU A 8 -6.12 14.15 10.71
N ARG A 9 -6.90 13.37 11.47
CA ARG A 9 -6.35 12.50 12.53
C ARG A 9 -5.39 11.44 11.97
N LEU A 10 -5.73 10.83 10.82
CA LEU A 10 -4.84 9.89 10.15
C LEU A 10 -3.52 10.55 9.74
N LEU A 11 -3.56 11.75 9.14
CA LEU A 11 -2.36 12.50 8.78
C LEU A 11 -1.56 12.94 10.02
N ASP A 12 -2.22 13.30 11.12
CA ASP A 12 -1.54 13.68 12.37
C ASP A 12 -0.77 12.50 12.98
N VAL A 13 -1.29 11.29 12.91
CA VAL A 13 -0.56 10.09 13.32
C VAL A 13 0.69 9.91 12.44
N VAL A 14 0.56 10.05 11.11
CA VAL A 14 1.72 9.97 10.20
C VAL A 14 2.80 11.00 10.58
N ARG A 15 2.38 12.22 10.94
CA ARG A 15 3.29 13.30 11.36
C ARG A 15 4.04 13.00 12.66
N LYS A 16 3.28 12.54 13.66
CA LYS A 16 3.78 12.38 15.03
C LYS A 16 4.66 11.15 15.20
N GLN A 17 4.39 10.09 14.44
CA GLN A 17 4.99 8.77 14.62
C GLN A 17 6.14 8.44 13.65
N GLY A 18 6.41 9.34 12.69
CA GLY A 18 7.55 9.19 11.78
C GLY A 18 8.92 9.22 12.50
N PRO A 19 10.03 9.02 11.78
CA PRO A 19 10.12 8.93 10.33
C PRO A 19 9.72 7.55 9.77
N TRP A 20 9.16 7.55 8.57
CA TRP A 20 8.68 6.35 7.86
C TRP A 20 9.66 5.93 6.77
N LYS A 21 9.88 4.62 6.65
CA LYS A 21 10.77 4.04 5.65
C LYS A 21 10.08 3.90 4.29
N LEU A 22 10.87 3.79 3.24
CA LEU A 22 10.41 3.32 1.93
C LEU A 22 9.72 1.96 2.06
N ILE A 23 8.69 1.73 1.26
CA ILE A 23 7.97 0.45 1.24
C ILE A 23 8.92 -0.72 0.96
N ILE A 24 9.86 -0.56 0.01
CA ILE A 24 10.86 -1.59 -0.31
C ILE A 24 11.76 -1.92 0.87
N ALA A 25 12.10 -0.92 1.71
CA ALA A 25 12.93 -1.10 2.90
C ALA A 25 12.18 -1.76 4.08
N GLN A 26 10.87 -1.99 3.94
CA GLN A 26 10.09 -2.77 4.91
C GLN A 26 9.92 -4.23 4.48
N HIS A 27 9.97 -4.50 3.16
CA HIS A 27 9.80 -5.84 2.61
C HIS A 27 11.12 -6.59 2.42
N PHE A 28 12.23 -5.87 2.31
CA PHE A 28 13.55 -6.43 2.07
C PHE A 28 14.55 -5.88 3.09
N ALA A 29 15.42 -6.74 3.59
CA ALA A 29 16.42 -6.35 4.58
C ALA A 29 17.55 -5.50 3.97
N SER A 30 17.80 -5.62 2.66
CA SER A 30 18.81 -4.85 1.94
C SER A 30 18.43 -4.63 0.47
N ALA A 31 19.17 -3.72 -0.19
CA ALA A 31 19.05 -3.46 -1.61
C ALA A 31 19.44 -4.71 -2.44
N GLU A 32 20.41 -5.48 -1.98
CA GLU A 32 20.86 -6.72 -2.63
C GLU A 32 19.76 -7.78 -2.57
N GLU A 33 19.08 -7.95 -1.44
CA GLU A 33 17.95 -8.87 -1.29
C GLU A 33 16.79 -8.47 -2.23
N LEU A 34 16.47 -7.19 -2.30
CA LEU A 34 15.47 -6.66 -3.24
C LEU A 34 15.84 -7.03 -4.68
N ILE A 35 17.07 -6.70 -5.11
CA ILE A 35 17.53 -6.96 -6.47
C ILE A 35 17.49 -8.46 -6.78
N ALA A 36 18.01 -9.30 -5.88
CA ALA A 36 18.02 -10.76 -6.04
C ALA A 36 16.60 -11.33 -6.16
N THR A 37 15.65 -10.86 -5.32
CA THR A 37 14.26 -11.31 -5.34
C THR A 37 13.54 -10.90 -6.63
N MET A 38 13.78 -9.68 -7.09
CA MET A 38 13.13 -9.13 -8.29
C MET A 38 13.73 -9.67 -9.60
N SER A 39 14.95 -10.18 -9.57
CA SER A 39 15.65 -10.72 -10.76
C SER A 39 14.86 -11.83 -11.46
N GLY A 40 14.20 -12.69 -10.72
CA GLY A 40 13.38 -13.79 -11.25
C GLY A 40 12.15 -13.37 -12.06
N GLY A 41 11.76 -12.09 -11.98
CA GLY A 41 10.64 -11.54 -12.74
C GLY A 41 11.04 -10.62 -13.90
N MET A 42 12.34 -10.43 -14.12
CA MET A 42 12.83 -9.55 -15.18
C MET A 42 12.89 -10.28 -16.53
N PRO A 43 12.73 -9.55 -17.65
CA PRO A 43 12.94 -10.08 -18.99
C PRO A 43 14.37 -10.60 -19.16
N GLU A 44 14.53 -11.60 -20.03
CA GLU A 44 15.86 -12.14 -20.36
C GLU A 44 16.81 -11.03 -20.85
N GLY A 45 18.05 -11.03 -20.35
CA GLY A 45 19.08 -10.05 -20.69
C GLY A 45 18.97 -8.71 -19.93
N VAL A 46 17.96 -8.52 -19.07
CA VAL A 46 17.86 -7.34 -18.23
C VAL A 46 18.51 -7.61 -16.87
N THR A 47 19.56 -6.86 -16.55
CA THR A 47 20.16 -6.87 -15.20
C THR A 47 19.44 -5.84 -14.33
N PRO A 48 18.72 -6.28 -13.27
CA PRO A 48 18.03 -5.35 -12.39
C PRO A 48 19.02 -4.50 -11.58
N THR A 49 18.68 -3.23 -11.42
CA THR A 49 19.41 -2.31 -10.55
C THR A 49 18.45 -1.73 -9.50
N LEU A 50 18.98 -1.27 -8.38
CA LEU A 50 18.18 -0.62 -7.34
C LEU A 50 17.35 0.55 -7.90
N ASP A 51 17.93 1.29 -8.82
CA ASP A 51 17.30 2.44 -9.48
C ASP A 51 15.96 2.13 -10.15
N MET A 52 15.78 0.92 -10.65
CA MET A 52 14.52 0.51 -11.29
C MET A 52 13.36 0.40 -10.30
N PHE A 53 13.66 0.19 -9.01
CA PHE A 53 12.65 -0.03 -7.96
C PHE A 53 12.50 1.15 -7.00
N LEU A 54 13.39 2.13 -7.07
CA LEU A 54 13.36 3.30 -6.21
C LEU A 54 12.26 4.28 -6.65
N THR A 55 11.21 4.33 -5.86
CA THR A 55 10.16 5.35 -5.93
C THR A 55 9.98 6.00 -4.56
N PRO A 56 9.61 7.28 -4.46
CA PRO A 56 9.37 7.94 -3.18
C PRO A 56 8.04 7.48 -2.55
N THR A 57 7.94 6.18 -2.27
CA THR A 57 6.76 5.53 -1.69
C THR A 57 7.08 5.05 -0.29
N PHE A 58 6.40 5.63 0.70
CA PHE A 58 6.61 5.37 2.12
C PHE A 58 5.38 4.69 2.71
N ARG A 59 5.58 3.79 3.67
CA ARG A 59 4.53 3.03 4.33
C ARG A 59 4.65 3.09 5.85
N GLY A 60 3.50 3.08 6.51
CA GLY A 60 3.38 2.83 7.94
C GLY A 60 2.07 2.15 8.27
N PHE A 61 1.95 1.67 9.52
CA PHE A 61 0.78 0.94 9.99
C PHE A 61 0.02 1.79 11.01
N TYR A 62 -1.30 1.81 10.88
CA TYR A 62 -2.23 2.33 11.87
C TYR A 62 -2.76 1.23 12.79
N ALA A 63 -2.90 0.02 12.25
CA ALA A 63 -3.37 -1.16 12.96
C ALA A 63 -2.75 -2.41 12.36
N ASN A 64 -2.45 -3.38 13.21
CA ASN A 64 -1.96 -4.69 12.80
C ASN A 64 -2.44 -5.76 13.78
N TYR A 65 -2.45 -7.02 13.37
CA TYR A 65 -2.93 -8.14 14.19
C TYR A 65 -4.30 -7.89 14.82
N SER A 66 -5.21 -7.30 14.06
CA SER A 66 -6.58 -6.94 14.49
C SER A 66 -6.65 -5.90 15.63
N ALA A 67 -5.60 -5.12 15.84
CA ALA A 67 -5.54 -4.10 16.88
C ALA A 67 -5.00 -2.76 16.35
N PRO A 68 -5.65 -1.63 16.68
CA PRO A 68 -5.12 -0.30 16.38
C PRO A 68 -3.88 -0.02 17.23
N LEU A 69 -2.86 0.59 16.60
CA LEU A 69 -1.61 0.99 17.26
C LEU A 69 -1.75 2.35 17.98
N TYR A 70 -2.73 3.15 17.57
CA TYR A 70 -2.94 4.51 18.06
C TYR A 70 -4.41 4.71 18.44
N PRO A 71 -4.71 5.22 19.66
CA PRO A 71 -6.08 5.45 20.10
C PRO A 71 -6.87 6.39 19.19
N GLU A 72 -6.19 7.36 18.56
CA GLU A 72 -6.80 8.41 17.74
C GLU A 72 -7.51 7.88 16.49
N ILE A 73 -7.18 6.64 16.04
CA ILE A 73 -7.75 6.08 14.79
C ILE A 73 -8.68 4.89 15.06
N HIS A 74 -9.09 4.69 16.31
CA HIS A 74 -9.89 3.55 16.72
C HIS A 74 -11.20 3.42 15.90
N ASP A 75 -11.93 4.51 15.70
CA ASP A 75 -13.15 4.57 14.90
C ASP A 75 -12.91 4.41 13.38
N CYS A 76 -11.72 4.75 12.90
CA CYS A 76 -11.33 4.48 11.52
C CYS A 76 -11.06 2.99 11.28
N PHE A 77 -10.48 2.31 12.27
CA PHE A 77 -10.16 0.89 12.18
C PHE A 77 -11.38 0.01 12.44
N TYR A 78 -12.13 0.21 13.51
CA TYR A 78 -13.37 -0.51 13.80
C TYR A 78 -14.57 0.15 13.10
N ASN A 79 -14.50 0.23 11.79
CA ASN A 79 -15.47 0.90 10.95
C ASN A 79 -16.59 -0.08 10.52
N ALA A 80 -17.79 0.08 11.07
CA ALA A 80 -18.93 -0.78 10.77
C ALA A 80 -19.27 -0.81 9.27
N LYS A 81 -19.19 0.33 8.59
CA LYS A 81 -19.44 0.41 7.14
C LYS A 81 -18.43 -0.43 6.34
N PHE A 82 -17.16 -0.42 6.73
CA PHE A 82 -16.14 -1.22 6.05
C PHE A 82 -16.33 -2.71 6.29
N LEU A 83 -16.73 -3.09 7.50
CA LEU A 83 -17.10 -4.48 7.80
C LEU A 83 -18.26 -4.97 6.92
N GLU A 84 -19.31 -4.15 6.76
CA GLU A 84 -20.43 -4.49 5.87
C GLU A 84 -20.00 -4.59 4.40
N LEU A 85 -19.11 -3.70 3.94
CA LEU A 85 -18.55 -3.78 2.59
C LEU A 85 -17.71 -5.06 2.39
N ALA A 86 -16.89 -5.45 3.37
CA ALA A 86 -16.10 -6.67 3.30
C ALA A 86 -16.98 -7.92 3.27
N LYS A 87 -18.01 -7.98 4.13
CA LYS A 87 -19.00 -9.07 4.12
C LYS A 87 -19.74 -9.14 2.79
N SER A 88 -20.22 -7.99 2.29
CA SER A 88 -20.95 -7.93 1.01
C SER A 88 -20.10 -8.36 -0.18
N TYR A 89 -18.81 -8.07 -0.18
CA TYR A 89 -17.88 -8.44 -1.24
C TYR A 89 -17.81 -9.97 -1.44
N TRP A 90 -17.85 -10.71 -0.34
CA TRP A 90 -17.78 -12.17 -0.32
C TRP A 90 -19.13 -12.88 -0.16
N GLY A 91 -20.19 -12.17 0.22
CA GLY A 91 -21.43 -12.78 0.70
C GLY A 91 -21.28 -13.44 2.07
N ALA A 92 -20.27 -13.06 2.85
CA ALA A 92 -19.92 -13.69 4.11
C ALA A 92 -20.78 -13.18 5.28
N LYS A 93 -20.96 -14.02 6.31
CA LYS A 93 -21.75 -13.65 7.50
C LYS A 93 -20.95 -12.77 8.47
N TYR A 94 -19.65 -13.03 8.58
CA TYR A 94 -18.78 -12.40 9.57
C TYR A 94 -17.56 -11.76 8.90
N ALA A 95 -17.07 -10.68 9.51
CA ALA A 95 -15.82 -10.05 9.13
C ALA A 95 -15.08 -9.56 10.38
N LYS A 96 -13.77 -9.68 10.37
CA LYS A 96 -12.87 -9.23 11.44
C LYS A 96 -11.83 -8.27 10.85
N PRO A 97 -11.74 -7.01 11.33
CA PRO A 97 -10.67 -6.12 10.90
C PRO A 97 -9.31 -6.74 11.20
N GLN A 98 -8.40 -6.69 10.24
CA GLN A 98 -7.09 -7.32 10.38
C GLN A 98 -5.96 -6.30 10.44
N MET A 99 -5.96 -5.37 9.50
CA MET A 99 -4.86 -4.43 9.32
C MET A 99 -5.38 -3.09 8.78
N MET A 100 -4.68 -2.04 9.13
CA MET A 100 -4.83 -0.74 8.51
C MET A 100 -3.47 -0.10 8.34
N LEU A 101 -3.10 0.25 7.11
CA LEU A 101 -1.84 0.91 6.78
C LEU A 101 -2.07 2.14 5.90
N PHE A 102 -1.04 2.92 5.74
CA PHE A 102 -1.00 3.98 4.74
C PHE A 102 0.21 3.83 3.83
N ASN A 103 0.05 4.32 2.61
CA ASN A 103 1.17 4.64 1.72
C ASN A 103 1.11 6.12 1.38
N VAL A 104 2.28 6.75 1.33
CA VAL A 104 2.45 8.11 0.82
C VAL A 104 3.39 8.06 -0.36
N ASN A 105 2.93 8.56 -1.50
CA ASN A 105 3.76 8.69 -2.69
C ASN A 105 4.11 10.17 -2.89
N GLY A 106 5.40 10.46 -2.92
CA GLY A 106 5.90 11.74 -3.40
C GLY A 106 5.79 11.85 -4.93
N PRO A 107 5.93 13.05 -5.49
CA PRO A 107 5.91 13.25 -6.94
C PRO A 107 7.00 12.46 -7.66
N CYS A 108 6.57 11.61 -8.62
CA CYS A 108 7.46 10.79 -9.44
C CYS A 108 6.66 10.19 -10.60
N GLY A 109 7.16 10.29 -11.83
CA GLY A 109 6.51 9.74 -13.02
C GLY A 109 6.64 8.23 -13.19
N ASN A 110 7.45 7.56 -12.36
CA ASN A 110 7.59 6.11 -12.42
C ASN A 110 6.33 5.42 -11.92
N THR A 111 5.92 4.40 -12.63
CA THR A 111 4.78 3.55 -12.28
C THR A 111 5.21 2.15 -11.93
N ASP A 112 4.48 1.54 -11.01
CA ASP A 112 4.48 0.10 -10.80
C ASP A 112 3.95 -0.62 -12.07
N PRO A 113 4.63 -1.66 -12.57
CA PRO A 113 4.15 -2.42 -13.73
C PRO A 113 2.85 -3.19 -13.45
N GLY A 114 2.51 -3.38 -12.20
CA GLY A 114 1.40 -4.18 -11.71
C GLY A 114 1.88 -5.41 -10.92
N HIS A 115 1.12 -5.74 -9.89
CA HIS A 115 1.44 -6.84 -8.98
C HIS A 115 0.17 -7.44 -8.35
N LEU A 116 0.34 -8.53 -7.65
CA LEU A 116 -0.56 -9.05 -6.65
C LEU A 116 0.02 -8.75 -5.27
N ASP A 117 -0.82 -8.39 -4.32
CA ASP A 117 -0.39 -8.32 -2.93
C ASP A 117 -0.02 -9.72 -2.41
N SER A 118 0.79 -9.80 -1.37
CA SER A 118 1.15 -11.08 -0.75
C SER A 118 -0.04 -11.66 0.00
N PRO A 119 -0.57 -12.83 -0.41
CA PRO A 119 -1.68 -13.47 0.27
C PRO A 119 -1.26 -14.05 1.61
N SER A 120 -2.24 -14.27 2.48
CA SER A 120 -2.09 -15.04 3.71
C SER A 120 -2.82 -16.39 3.58
N PHE A 121 -2.25 -17.40 4.20
CA PHE A 121 -2.79 -18.76 4.25
C PHE A 121 -2.99 -19.21 5.69
N ARG A 122 -3.78 -20.25 5.93
CA ARG A 122 -3.93 -20.86 7.26
C ARG A 122 -2.56 -21.32 7.77
N GLY A 123 -2.07 -20.68 8.84
CA GLY A 123 -0.76 -20.96 9.46
C GLY A 123 0.44 -20.22 8.85
N ILE A 124 0.35 -19.68 7.64
CA ILE A 124 1.42 -18.92 6.97
C ILE A 124 0.89 -17.56 6.55
N ARG A 125 1.34 -16.52 7.23
CA ARG A 125 0.91 -15.15 7.02
C ARG A 125 2.10 -14.26 6.72
N TYR A 126 1.88 -13.14 6.03
CA TYR A 126 2.94 -12.18 5.74
C TYR A 126 3.58 -11.61 7.02
N GLU A 127 2.85 -11.61 8.15
CA GLU A 127 3.37 -11.16 9.46
C GLU A 127 4.36 -12.14 10.10
N ASN A 128 4.32 -13.42 9.75
CA ASN A 128 5.15 -14.46 10.34
C ASN A 128 5.99 -15.25 9.33
N SER A 129 5.97 -14.83 8.07
CA SER A 129 6.64 -15.54 6.99
C SER A 129 7.28 -14.55 6.01
N PRO A 130 8.38 -14.93 5.34
CA PRO A 130 8.98 -14.08 4.32
C PRO A 130 7.99 -13.75 3.19
N THR A 131 7.99 -12.51 2.73
CA THR A 131 7.11 -12.03 1.64
C THR A 131 7.21 -12.89 0.39
N TRP A 132 8.42 -13.33 0.02
CA TRP A 132 8.65 -14.19 -1.15
C TRP A 132 7.92 -15.53 -1.05
N LEU A 133 7.84 -16.13 0.15
CA LEU A 133 7.16 -17.40 0.36
C LEU A 133 5.65 -17.26 0.10
N CYS A 134 5.01 -16.28 0.72
CA CYS A 134 3.59 -16.01 0.50
C CYS A 134 3.29 -15.70 -0.98
N ALA A 135 4.17 -14.93 -1.65
CA ALA A 135 4.05 -14.62 -3.07
C ALA A 135 4.16 -15.88 -3.97
N VAL A 136 5.11 -16.77 -3.69
CA VAL A 136 5.27 -18.04 -4.42
C VAL A 136 4.08 -18.96 -4.19
N MET A 137 3.61 -19.09 -2.95
CA MET A 137 2.43 -19.89 -2.62
C MET A 137 1.18 -19.37 -3.36
N GLY A 138 0.98 -18.04 -3.38
CA GLY A 138 -0.13 -17.41 -4.12
C GLY A 138 -0.07 -17.66 -5.61
N LYS A 139 1.09 -17.40 -6.23
CA LYS A 139 1.30 -17.57 -7.67
C LYS A 139 1.22 -19.04 -8.13
N SER A 140 1.62 -19.99 -7.27
CA SER A 140 1.57 -21.41 -7.60
C SER A 140 0.15 -21.94 -7.78
N GLY A 141 -0.84 -21.33 -7.13
CA GLY A 141 -2.22 -21.79 -7.09
C GLY A 141 -2.45 -23.11 -6.32
N LEU A 142 -1.39 -23.73 -5.76
CA LEU A 142 -1.47 -25.03 -5.08
C LEU A 142 -2.11 -24.94 -3.69
N PHE A 143 -2.14 -23.73 -3.10
CA PHE A 143 -2.58 -23.51 -1.71
C PHE A 143 -3.94 -22.80 -1.63
N ARG A 144 -4.75 -22.82 -2.68
CA ARG A 144 -6.03 -22.09 -2.73
C ARG A 144 -7.00 -22.48 -1.61
N ASP A 145 -7.04 -23.75 -1.23
CA ASP A 145 -7.92 -24.25 -0.16
C ASP A 145 -7.50 -23.75 1.24
N TYR A 146 -6.29 -23.25 1.37
CA TYR A 146 -5.74 -22.68 2.60
C TYR A 146 -5.71 -21.15 2.58
N LEU A 147 -6.13 -20.52 1.47
CA LEU A 147 -6.15 -19.07 1.34
C LEU A 147 -7.14 -18.46 2.34
N ILE A 148 -6.68 -17.47 3.09
CA ILE A 148 -7.54 -16.67 3.94
C ILE A 148 -8.31 -15.69 3.05
N LYS A 149 -9.63 -15.78 3.07
CA LYS A 149 -10.48 -14.82 2.38
C LYS A 149 -10.39 -13.47 3.07
N SER A 150 -10.01 -12.44 2.33
CA SER A 150 -9.92 -11.08 2.81
C SER A 150 -10.66 -10.12 1.87
N ALA A 151 -11.03 -8.98 2.39
CA ALA A 151 -11.46 -7.84 1.59
C ALA A 151 -10.77 -6.58 2.09
N GLN A 152 -10.37 -5.75 1.16
CA GLN A 152 -9.64 -4.51 1.40
C GLN A 152 -10.50 -3.33 0.98
N VAL A 153 -10.58 -2.32 1.84
CA VAL A 153 -11.13 -1.01 1.51
C VAL A 153 -9.95 -0.07 1.34
N ILE A 154 -9.64 0.26 0.10
CA ILE A 154 -8.53 1.14 -0.22
C ILE A 154 -9.08 2.51 -0.59
N THR A 155 -8.62 3.55 0.10
CA THR A 155 -9.07 4.92 -0.10
C THR A 155 -7.89 5.81 -0.43
N TRP A 156 -8.06 6.66 -1.42
CA TRP A 156 -7.03 7.62 -1.85
C TRP A 156 -7.43 9.06 -1.58
N PHE A 157 -6.41 9.86 -1.32
CA PHE A 157 -6.47 11.31 -1.27
C PHE A 157 -5.35 11.85 -2.17
N SER A 158 -5.69 12.12 -3.41
CA SER A 158 -4.80 12.74 -4.40
C SER A 158 -5.59 13.64 -5.33
N LEU A 159 -5.02 14.81 -5.60
CA LEU A 159 -5.54 15.77 -6.57
C LEU A 159 -4.78 15.70 -7.90
N ASP A 160 -3.70 14.91 -7.97
CA ASP A 160 -2.88 14.79 -9.18
C ASP A 160 -3.69 14.11 -10.31
N PRO A 161 -3.69 14.68 -11.52
CA PRO A 161 -4.46 14.17 -12.66
C PRO A 161 -3.91 12.84 -13.22
N ASN A 162 -2.71 12.44 -12.85
CA ASN A 162 -2.11 11.17 -13.30
C ASN A 162 -2.29 10.03 -12.27
N SER A 163 -2.67 10.37 -11.05
CA SER A 163 -2.63 9.49 -9.88
C SER A 163 -3.88 8.63 -9.73
N GLY A 164 -4.17 7.78 -10.71
CA GLY A 164 -5.29 6.82 -10.68
C GLY A 164 -4.93 5.46 -10.06
N PHE A 165 -5.82 4.48 -10.30
CA PHE A 165 -5.63 3.09 -9.91
C PHE A 165 -6.12 2.18 -11.04
N THR A 166 -5.24 1.34 -11.56
CA THR A 166 -5.54 0.38 -12.62
C THR A 166 -5.61 -1.03 -12.05
N TYR A 167 -6.58 -1.83 -12.50
CA TYR A 167 -6.76 -3.21 -12.06
C TYR A 167 -7.32 -4.10 -13.18
N TRP A 168 -7.05 -5.41 -13.10
CA TRP A 168 -7.41 -6.41 -14.11
C TRP A 168 -8.37 -7.45 -13.54
N PRO A 169 -9.69 -7.18 -13.51
CA PRO A 169 -10.67 -8.08 -12.88
C PRO A 169 -10.80 -9.43 -13.58
N ASP A 170 -10.53 -9.47 -14.88
CA ASP A 170 -10.67 -10.68 -15.73
C ASP A 170 -9.29 -11.30 -16.04
N GLY A 171 -8.25 -10.95 -15.27
CA GLY A 171 -6.89 -11.43 -15.41
C GLY A 171 -5.97 -10.52 -16.23
N PRO A 172 -4.64 -10.67 -16.07
CA PRO A 172 -3.64 -9.73 -16.59
C PRO A 172 -3.56 -9.64 -18.12
N LEU A 173 -4.11 -10.63 -18.82
CA LEU A 173 -4.15 -10.65 -20.29
C LEU A 173 -5.42 -10.00 -20.87
N LYS A 174 -6.34 -9.54 -20.02
CA LYS A 174 -7.57 -8.85 -20.43
C LYS A 174 -7.43 -7.34 -20.26
N ALA A 175 -8.38 -6.59 -20.85
CA ALA A 175 -8.40 -5.14 -20.73
C ALA A 175 -8.55 -4.70 -19.24
N PRO A 176 -7.71 -3.80 -18.76
CA PRO A 176 -7.82 -3.31 -17.40
C PRO A 176 -9.03 -2.39 -17.23
N LYS A 177 -9.49 -2.27 -15.99
CA LYS A 177 -10.34 -1.18 -15.53
C LYS A 177 -9.50 -0.15 -14.80
N ARG A 178 -10.01 1.07 -14.73
CA ARG A 178 -9.28 2.19 -14.13
C ARG A 178 -10.20 3.05 -13.27
N LEU A 179 -9.78 3.30 -12.03
CA LEU A 179 -10.32 4.38 -11.23
C LEU A 179 -9.63 5.68 -11.66
N MET A 180 -10.40 6.53 -12.36
CA MET A 180 -9.87 7.75 -12.96
C MET A 180 -9.55 8.81 -11.90
N PRO A 181 -8.39 9.49 -12.00
CA PRO A 181 -8.08 10.63 -11.17
C PRO A 181 -8.97 11.86 -11.51
N PRO A 182 -9.09 12.86 -10.61
CA PRO A 182 -8.51 12.85 -9.27
C PRO A 182 -9.22 11.85 -8.33
N VAL A 183 -8.45 11.26 -7.40
CA VAL A 183 -8.95 10.28 -6.44
C VAL A 183 -8.94 10.88 -5.02
N TRP A 184 -9.86 11.79 -4.77
CA TRP A 184 -9.99 12.45 -3.47
C TRP A 184 -11.12 11.82 -2.66
N ASN A 185 -10.78 11.22 -1.52
CA ASN A 185 -11.71 10.49 -0.64
C ASN A 185 -12.57 9.46 -1.41
N ARG A 186 -11.96 8.84 -2.41
CA ARG A 186 -12.55 7.79 -3.23
C ARG A 186 -11.88 6.48 -2.91
N GLY A 187 -12.67 5.41 -2.88
CA GLY A 187 -12.16 4.09 -2.55
C GLY A 187 -12.75 2.99 -3.42
N VAL A 188 -12.14 1.83 -3.31
CA VAL A 188 -12.59 0.57 -3.88
C VAL A 188 -12.63 -0.51 -2.81
N VAL A 189 -13.49 -1.51 -3.02
CA VAL A 189 -13.45 -2.76 -2.26
C VAL A 189 -12.91 -3.84 -3.18
N VAL A 190 -11.83 -4.48 -2.78
CA VAL A 190 -11.08 -5.43 -3.63
C VAL A 190 -10.44 -6.52 -2.77
N GLN A 191 -9.96 -7.57 -3.44
CA GLN A 191 -9.00 -8.54 -2.88
C GLN A 191 -7.73 -8.49 -3.73
N ASN A 192 -6.80 -7.62 -3.35
CA ASN A 192 -5.58 -7.38 -4.12
C ASN A 192 -4.60 -8.56 -4.12
N GLU A 193 -4.73 -9.49 -3.18
CA GLU A 193 -3.94 -10.73 -3.21
C GLU A 193 -4.28 -11.62 -4.42
N MET A 194 -5.46 -11.46 -5.01
CA MET A 194 -5.94 -12.24 -6.16
C MET A 194 -6.25 -11.39 -7.39
N LEU A 195 -6.23 -10.07 -7.24
CA LEU A 195 -6.52 -9.12 -8.29
C LEU A 195 -5.24 -8.41 -8.73
N MET A 196 -4.79 -8.66 -9.96
CA MET A 196 -3.69 -7.89 -10.56
C MET A 196 -4.05 -6.41 -10.57
N HIS A 197 -3.19 -5.58 -10.02
CA HIS A 197 -3.44 -4.13 -9.88
C HIS A 197 -2.16 -3.33 -9.87
N ARG A 198 -2.28 -2.02 -10.03
CA ARG A 198 -1.21 -1.05 -9.80
C ARG A 198 -1.74 0.30 -9.35
N GLY A 199 -1.00 0.96 -8.47
CA GLY A 199 -1.09 2.39 -8.28
C GLY A 199 -0.42 3.10 -9.45
N GLU A 200 -1.09 4.10 -10.03
CA GLU A 200 -0.48 4.92 -11.07
C GLU A 200 0.48 5.94 -10.47
N ALA A 201 1.32 6.55 -11.30
CA ALA A 201 2.30 7.54 -10.87
C ALA A 201 1.64 8.73 -10.16
N ASN A 202 2.34 9.30 -9.20
CA ASN A 202 1.96 10.59 -8.60
C ASN A 202 2.84 11.67 -9.23
N GLY A 203 2.37 12.25 -10.33
CA GLY A 203 3.09 13.26 -11.10
C GLY A 203 3.12 12.96 -12.61
N ALA A 204 3.63 13.91 -13.38
CA ALA A 204 3.76 13.78 -14.83
C ALA A 204 4.77 12.66 -15.19
N PRO A 205 4.63 12.01 -16.36
CA PRO A 205 5.52 10.93 -16.78
C PRO A 205 7.02 11.31 -16.80
N GLU A 206 7.34 12.57 -17.07
CA GLU A 206 8.70 13.11 -17.07
C GLU A 206 9.23 13.52 -15.68
N GLN A 207 8.36 13.49 -14.66
CA GLN A 207 8.71 13.86 -13.28
C GLN A 207 9.76 12.91 -12.73
N GLN A 208 10.96 13.41 -12.50
CA GLN A 208 12.02 12.63 -11.88
C GLN A 208 11.79 12.47 -10.38
N ARG A 209 12.18 11.32 -9.84
CA ARG A 209 12.26 11.13 -8.40
C ARG A 209 13.26 12.12 -7.77
N PRO A 210 13.13 12.44 -6.47
CA PRO A 210 14.09 13.30 -5.80
C PRO A 210 15.53 12.79 -5.92
N ALA A 211 16.45 13.68 -6.29
CA ALA A 211 17.87 13.33 -6.35
C ALA A 211 18.40 12.97 -4.96
N GLY A 212 19.11 11.84 -4.87
CA GLY A 212 19.63 11.30 -3.62
C GLY A 212 18.65 10.42 -2.84
N LEU A 213 17.52 10.04 -3.47
CA LEU A 213 16.67 8.98 -2.94
C LEU A 213 17.45 7.66 -2.95
N ASP A 214 17.51 6.97 -1.83
CA ASP A 214 18.13 5.66 -1.69
C ASP A 214 17.32 4.76 -0.74
N PHE A 215 17.80 3.53 -0.52
CA PHE A 215 17.13 2.52 0.30
C PHE A 215 16.94 2.95 1.77
N THR A 216 17.72 3.90 2.26
CA THR A 216 17.68 4.42 3.64
C THR A 216 16.80 5.65 3.80
N THR A 217 16.27 6.17 2.69
CA THR A 217 15.46 7.41 2.71
C THR A 217 14.21 7.25 3.57
N THR A 218 13.92 8.28 4.33
CA THR A 218 12.75 8.34 5.22
C THR A 218 11.86 9.54 4.92
N PHE A 219 10.61 9.44 5.35
CA PHE A 219 9.57 10.44 5.22
C PHE A 219 9.07 10.88 6.60
N SER A 220 8.93 12.17 6.82
CA SER A 220 8.42 12.74 8.08
C SER A 220 7.70 14.07 7.85
N GLY A 221 6.85 14.49 8.80
CA GLY A 221 6.33 15.84 8.82
C GLY A 221 7.45 16.87 9.00
N ASP A 222 7.30 18.04 8.38
CA ASP A 222 8.19 19.18 8.64
C ASP A 222 7.84 19.78 10.00
N PRO A 223 8.76 19.81 10.98
CA PRO A 223 8.48 20.39 12.31
C PRO A 223 8.23 21.90 12.29
N ALA A 224 8.67 22.58 11.23
CA ALA A 224 8.49 24.03 11.08
C ALA A 224 7.19 24.41 10.33
N ASP A 225 6.57 23.47 9.63
CA ASP A 225 5.41 23.76 8.79
C ASP A 225 4.50 22.54 8.66
N ARG A 226 3.31 22.64 9.25
CA ARG A 226 2.32 21.54 9.28
C ARG A 226 1.89 21.09 7.89
N ASP A 227 1.91 21.95 6.89
CA ASP A 227 1.46 21.61 5.54
C ASP A 227 2.54 20.94 4.69
N HIS A 228 3.77 20.81 5.22
CA HIS A 228 4.89 20.24 4.49
C HIS A 228 5.45 18.97 5.14
N TRP A 229 6.16 18.25 4.30
CA TRP A 229 6.76 16.95 4.58
C TRP A 229 8.18 16.90 4.04
N LEU A 230 9.05 16.20 4.74
CA LEU A 230 10.46 16.08 4.42
C LEU A 230 10.82 14.67 4.03
N LEU A 231 11.59 14.55 2.95
CA LEU A 231 12.32 13.34 2.60
C LEU A 231 13.78 13.54 3.01
N ARG A 232 14.31 12.59 3.78
CA ARG A 232 15.68 12.62 4.28
C ARG A 232 16.44 11.35 3.92
N THR A 233 17.67 11.52 3.44
CA THR A 233 18.66 10.46 3.32
C THR A 233 19.81 10.78 4.27
N GLY A 234 19.96 9.99 5.32
CA GLY A 234 20.80 10.37 6.46
C GLY A 234 20.33 11.69 7.07
N ASP A 235 21.26 12.59 7.30
CA ASP A 235 20.96 13.92 7.87
C ASP A 235 20.51 14.95 6.81
N ARG A 236 20.58 14.61 5.53
CA ARG A 236 20.28 15.54 4.44
C ARG A 236 18.82 15.51 4.06
N VAL A 237 18.16 16.68 4.02
CA VAL A 237 16.85 16.85 3.37
C VAL A 237 17.08 16.82 1.85
N ILE A 238 16.50 15.86 1.17
CA ILE A 238 16.60 15.69 -0.29
C ILE A 238 15.37 16.25 -1.03
N ALA A 239 14.22 16.35 -0.35
CA ALA A 239 13.02 16.96 -0.89
C ALA A 239 12.13 17.48 0.24
N ARG A 240 11.31 18.49 -0.08
CA ARG A 240 10.27 19.05 0.76
C ARG A 240 9.01 19.19 -0.09
N HIS A 241 7.91 18.55 0.33
CA HIS A 241 6.66 18.53 -0.40
C HIS A 241 5.52 19.09 0.41
N HIS A 242 4.65 19.87 -0.24
CA HIS A 242 3.38 20.25 0.36
C HIS A 242 2.43 19.04 0.37
N THR A 243 1.54 18.94 1.36
CA THR A 243 0.56 17.83 1.49
C THR A 243 -0.26 17.61 0.21
N LYS A 244 -0.58 18.68 -0.54
CA LYS A 244 -1.36 18.59 -1.79
C LYS A 244 -0.61 17.95 -2.95
N GLU A 245 0.72 17.89 -2.91
CA GLU A 245 1.57 17.25 -3.92
C GLU A 245 1.68 15.73 -3.69
N LEU A 246 1.26 15.27 -2.51
CA LEU A 246 1.36 13.88 -2.13
C LEU A 246 0.10 13.10 -2.52
N ARG A 247 0.30 11.85 -2.91
CA ARG A 247 -0.75 10.86 -2.98
C ARG A 247 -0.76 10.08 -1.67
N PHE A 248 -1.78 10.31 -0.87
CA PHE A 248 -2.00 9.59 0.38
C PHE A 248 -3.03 8.48 0.17
N LEU A 249 -2.68 7.27 0.58
CA LEU A 249 -3.53 6.09 0.48
C LEU A 249 -3.72 5.50 1.88
N VAL A 250 -4.95 5.15 2.20
CA VAL A 250 -5.29 4.35 3.38
C VAL A 250 -5.82 3.00 2.91
N HIS A 251 -5.19 1.95 3.36
CA HIS A 251 -5.55 0.57 3.08
C HIS A 251 -6.03 -0.08 4.37
N TRP A 252 -7.30 -0.39 4.44
CA TRP A 252 -7.93 -1.14 5.50
C TRP A 252 -8.27 -2.54 4.99
N SER A 253 -8.07 -3.57 5.81
CA SER A 253 -8.42 -4.94 5.45
C SER A 253 -9.15 -5.68 6.57
N ALA A 254 -10.00 -6.63 6.18
CA ALA A 254 -10.65 -7.57 7.07
C ALA A 254 -10.60 -8.98 6.49
N GLU A 255 -10.48 -9.96 7.37
CA GLU A 255 -10.77 -11.35 7.08
C GLU A 255 -12.26 -11.59 7.15
N VAL A 256 -12.80 -12.50 6.32
CA VAL A 256 -14.23 -12.83 6.28
C VAL A 256 -14.45 -14.32 6.52
N PHE A 257 -15.59 -14.66 7.14
CA PHE A 257 -15.90 -16.00 7.59
C PHE A 257 -17.37 -16.33 7.34
N GLU A 258 -17.66 -17.62 7.09
CA GLU A 258 -19.03 -18.15 6.98
C GLU A 258 -19.60 -18.54 8.34
N ASP A 259 -18.75 -19.03 9.23
CA ASP A 259 -19.13 -19.42 10.61
C ASP A 259 -17.96 -19.16 11.58
N PHE A 260 -18.15 -19.51 12.86
CA PHE A 260 -17.14 -19.31 13.90
C PHE A 260 -16.06 -20.38 13.95
N ASP A 261 -16.19 -21.47 13.21
CA ASP A 261 -15.22 -22.58 13.19
C ASP A 261 -14.16 -22.34 12.11
N GLU A 262 -14.41 -21.44 11.16
CA GLU A 262 -13.43 -20.96 10.18
C GLU A 262 -12.40 -20.01 10.80
#